data_f0dc1072b17c943487d995b7a9bb3a46
#
_entry.id   f0dc1072b17c943487d995b7a9bb3a46
#
_cell.length_a   1.000
_cell.length_b   1.000
_cell.length_c   1.000
_cell.angle_alpha   90.00
_cell.angle_beta   90.00
_cell.angle_gamma   90.00
#
_symmetry.space_group_name_H-M   'P 1'
#
loop_
_entity.id
_entity.type
_entity.pdbx_description
1 polymer ?
#
loop_
_entity_poly.entity_id
_entity_poly.type
_entity_poly.pdbx_seq_one_letter_code
_entity_poly.pdbx_strand_id
1 'polypeptide(L)'
;AARDSVKTGHFPYRTELNNTKVVDESTYYNMQGVSLFGSTVSNDLVNAMHGLGFYTGANEFLFDGANPVSSSVLGIRYLFRRQDEHMSYDMDYVDTVDGVDVYQNSRALKLGFMVNNELKDWTSDASNMFDSINNFVEKSTGVAGTFSQIYP
;
A
#
# COMPACT_ATOMS: atom_id res chain seq x y z
N ALA A 1 -17.41 4.78 12.86
CA ALA A 1 -16.67 5.65 13.78
C ALA A 1 -15.29 6.02 13.23
N ALA A 2 -14.21 5.18 13.37
CA ALA A 2 -12.85 5.56 12.93
C ALA A 2 -12.77 6.00 11.46
N ARG A 3 -13.43 5.28 10.54
CA ARG A 3 -13.52 5.69 9.13
C ARG A 3 -14.15 7.09 8.95
N ASP A 4 -15.13 7.41 9.74
CA ASP A 4 -15.89 8.65 9.57
C ASP A 4 -15.14 9.86 10.13
N SER A 5 -14.18 9.66 11.04
CA SER A 5 -13.31 10.73 11.57
C SER A 5 -12.35 11.30 10.51
N VAL A 6 -12.01 10.53 9.46
CA VAL A 6 -11.07 10.95 8.40
C VAL A 6 -11.75 11.37 7.09
N LYS A 7 -13.08 11.44 7.05
CA LYS A 7 -13.83 11.92 5.86
C LYS A 7 -13.73 13.43 5.69
N THR A 8 -12.53 13.92 5.45
CA THR A 8 -12.29 15.35 5.22
C THR A 8 -11.45 15.56 3.96
N GLY A 9 -12.08 15.70 2.80
CA GLY A 9 -11.35 16.11 1.62
C GLY A 9 -12.07 15.84 0.30
N HIS A 10 -11.89 16.74 -0.65
CA HIS A 10 -12.48 16.68 -1.99
C HIS A 10 -11.75 15.76 -2.96
N PHE A 11 -10.64 15.11 -2.54
CA PHE A 11 -9.86 14.24 -3.42
C PHE A 11 -10.06 12.78 -3.03
N PRO A 12 -10.22 11.88 -4.01
CA PRO A 12 -10.24 10.45 -3.75
C PRO A 12 -8.88 10.01 -3.16
N TYR A 13 -8.93 9.26 -2.08
CA TYR A 13 -7.78 8.63 -1.42
C TYR A 13 -8.16 7.21 -1.01
N ARG A 14 -7.15 6.38 -0.77
CA ARG A 14 -7.37 5.03 -0.24
C ARG A 14 -7.13 4.99 1.26
N THR A 15 -7.83 4.07 1.88
CA THR A 15 -7.67 3.73 3.29
C THR A 15 -7.52 2.23 3.41
N GLU A 16 -6.70 1.76 4.36
CA GLU A 16 -6.47 0.34 4.54
C GLU A 16 -6.48 -0.05 6.01
N LEU A 17 -6.60 -1.33 6.27
CA LEU A 17 -6.50 -1.93 7.60
C LEU A 17 -5.12 -2.56 7.75
N ASN A 18 -4.45 -2.27 8.87
CA ASN A 18 -3.26 -3.02 9.25
C ASN A 18 -3.66 -4.46 9.63
N ASN A 19 -2.92 -5.45 9.18
CA ASN A 19 -3.21 -6.87 9.41
C ASN A 19 -4.66 -7.25 9.08
N THR A 20 -4.99 -7.24 7.80
CA THR A 20 -6.30 -7.65 7.26
C THR A 20 -6.62 -9.09 7.69
N LYS A 21 -7.76 -9.30 8.34
CA LYS A 21 -8.16 -10.64 8.84
C LYS A 21 -8.84 -11.50 7.79
N VAL A 22 -9.48 -10.86 6.83
CA VAL A 22 -10.13 -11.49 5.69
C VAL A 22 -9.87 -10.64 4.46
N VAL A 23 -9.75 -11.28 3.32
CA VAL A 23 -9.64 -10.58 2.03
C VAL A 23 -10.91 -9.75 1.83
N ASP A 24 -10.78 -8.58 1.24
CA ASP A 24 -11.86 -7.60 1.05
C ASP A 24 -12.44 -7.01 2.34
N GLU A 25 -11.75 -7.10 3.48
CA GLU A 25 -12.19 -6.52 4.75
C GLU A 25 -12.45 -5.00 4.63
N SER A 26 -11.66 -4.28 3.84
CA SER A 26 -11.88 -2.86 3.55
C SER A 26 -13.23 -2.61 2.87
N THR A 27 -13.65 -3.47 1.96
CA THR A 27 -14.96 -3.41 1.30
C THR A 27 -16.10 -3.64 2.30
N TYR A 28 -15.94 -4.59 3.22
CA TYR A 28 -16.92 -4.85 4.26
C TYR A 28 -17.21 -3.60 5.12
N TYR A 29 -16.18 -2.80 5.40
CA TYR A 29 -16.32 -1.52 6.11
C TYR A 29 -16.63 -0.33 5.18
N ASN A 30 -16.94 -0.57 3.92
CA ASN A 30 -17.17 0.47 2.90
C ASN A 30 -16.00 1.48 2.83
N MET A 31 -14.79 0.97 2.83
CA MET A 31 -13.55 1.71 2.65
C MET A 31 -13.00 1.47 1.25
N GLN A 32 -12.24 2.42 0.74
CA GLN A 32 -11.54 2.29 -0.53
C GLN A 32 -10.14 1.72 -0.29
N GLY A 33 -10.06 0.43 -0.01
CA GLY A 33 -8.80 -0.29 0.19
C GLY A 33 -8.11 -0.71 -1.10
N VAL A 34 -6.98 -1.41 -0.94
CA VAL A 34 -6.26 -2.07 -2.04
C VAL A 34 -6.35 -3.59 -1.95
N SER A 35 -6.51 -4.16 -0.75
CA SER A 35 -6.67 -5.60 -0.57
C SER A 35 -7.86 -6.11 -1.36
N LEU A 36 -7.64 -7.14 -2.17
CA LEU A 36 -8.64 -7.63 -3.13
C LEU A 36 -8.52 -9.15 -3.31
N PHE A 37 -9.66 -9.82 -3.30
CA PHE A 37 -9.84 -11.13 -3.92
C PHE A 37 -10.84 -11.01 -5.06
N GLY A 38 -10.53 -11.62 -6.21
CA GLY A 38 -11.47 -11.62 -7.32
C GLY A 38 -11.13 -12.68 -8.36
N SER A 39 -12.05 -13.57 -8.66
CA SER A 39 -11.85 -14.67 -9.63
C SER A 39 -11.45 -14.20 -11.03
N THR A 40 -11.59 -12.92 -11.32
CA THR A 40 -11.25 -12.29 -12.62
C THR A 40 -10.07 -11.33 -12.53
N VAL A 41 -9.35 -11.31 -11.41
CA VAL A 41 -8.13 -10.50 -11.27
C VAL A 41 -7.08 -10.98 -12.27
N SER A 42 -6.46 -10.05 -12.98
CA SER A 42 -5.40 -10.39 -13.93
C SER A 42 -4.12 -10.78 -13.20
N ASN A 43 -3.39 -11.75 -13.75
CA ASN A 43 -2.09 -12.14 -13.23
C ASN A 43 -1.09 -10.98 -13.26
N ASP A 44 -1.17 -10.10 -14.24
CA ASP A 44 -0.27 -8.93 -14.34
C ASP A 44 -0.46 -8.00 -13.14
N LEU A 45 -1.72 -7.78 -12.71
CA LEU A 45 -2.00 -6.99 -11.51
C LEU A 45 -1.47 -7.67 -10.25
N VAL A 46 -1.69 -8.98 -10.09
CA VAL A 46 -1.17 -9.74 -8.94
C VAL A 46 0.36 -9.67 -8.90
N ASN A 47 1.03 -9.88 -10.04
CA ASN A 47 2.48 -9.78 -10.15
C ASN A 47 2.99 -8.37 -9.84
N ALA A 48 2.31 -7.32 -10.33
CA ALA A 48 2.67 -5.95 -10.01
C ALA A 48 2.56 -5.65 -8.52
N MET A 49 1.49 -6.11 -7.87
CA MET A 49 1.32 -5.95 -6.42
C MET A 49 2.39 -6.73 -5.64
N HIS A 50 2.74 -7.94 -6.08
CA HIS A 50 3.87 -8.68 -5.54
C HIS A 50 5.18 -7.90 -5.64
N GLY A 51 5.49 -7.37 -6.83
CA GLY A 51 6.69 -6.57 -7.06
C GLY A 51 6.74 -5.26 -6.27
N LEU A 52 5.59 -4.75 -5.81
CA LEU A 52 5.47 -3.61 -4.90
C LEU A 52 5.52 -4.01 -3.41
N GLY A 53 5.66 -5.30 -3.11
CA GLY A 53 5.88 -5.81 -1.77
C GLY A 53 4.65 -6.32 -1.03
N PHE A 54 3.52 -6.44 -1.69
CA PHE A 54 2.32 -6.97 -1.07
C PHE A 54 2.33 -8.50 -0.99
N TYR A 55 1.71 -9.04 0.04
CA TYR A 55 1.37 -10.46 0.03
C TYR A 55 0.45 -10.77 -1.15
N THR A 56 0.75 -11.84 -1.90
CA THR A 56 -0.08 -12.26 -3.04
C THR A 56 -0.34 -13.76 -3.00
N GLY A 57 -1.55 -14.14 -3.42
CA GLY A 57 -1.97 -15.51 -3.61
C GLY A 57 -2.66 -15.70 -4.96
N ALA A 58 -3.34 -16.82 -5.13
CA ALA A 58 -4.11 -17.07 -6.35
C ALA A 58 -5.30 -16.11 -6.42
N ASN A 59 -5.29 -15.20 -7.39
CA ASN A 59 -6.32 -14.20 -7.62
C ASN A 59 -6.54 -13.20 -6.47
N GLU A 60 -5.52 -12.98 -5.64
CA GLU A 60 -5.62 -12.08 -4.48
C GLU A 60 -4.31 -11.36 -4.19
N PHE A 61 -4.44 -10.23 -3.52
CA PHE A 61 -3.34 -9.54 -2.87
C PHE A 61 -3.86 -8.80 -1.64
N LEU A 62 -3.02 -8.74 -0.62
CA LEU A 62 -3.31 -8.11 0.67
C LEU A 62 -2.33 -6.99 0.95
N PHE A 63 -2.77 -6.01 1.72
CA PHE A 63 -1.95 -4.89 2.18
C PHE A 63 -0.75 -5.33 3.03
N ASP A 64 -0.71 -6.56 3.51
CA ASP A 64 0.41 -7.13 4.25
C ASP A 64 1.70 -7.07 3.43
N GLY A 65 2.80 -6.67 4.07
CA GLY A 65 4.08 -6.43 3.41
C GLY A 65 4.20 -5.05 2.73
N ALA A 66 3.17 -4.21 2.81
CA ALA A 66 3.23 -2.84 2.34
C ALA A 66 4.41 -2.08 2.97
N ASN A 67 5.00 -1.19 2.19
CA ASN A 67 6.14 -0.38 2.55
C ASN A 67 5.86 1.11 2.24
N PRO A 68 6.72 2.04 2.65
CA PRO A 68 6.50 3.47 2.44
C PRO A 68 6.30 3.86 0.97
N VAL A 69 7.00 3.19 0.03
CA VAL A 69 6.88 3.46 -1.41
C VAL A 69 5.53 2.98 -1.93
N SER A 70 5.20 1.70 -1.73
CA SER A 70 3.95 1.13 -2.23
C SER A 70 2.72 1.83 -1.65
N SER A 71 2.72 2.14 -0.36
CA SER A 71 1.64 2.89 0.29
C SER A 71 1.47 4.29 -0.28
N SER A 72 2.59 4.98 -0.56
CA SER A 72 2.54 6.33 -1.14
C SER A 72 2.03 6.31 -2.57
N VAL A 73 2.57 5.43 -3.40
CA VAL A 73 2.22 5.29 -4.83
C VAL A 73 0.75 4.89 -5.02
N LEU A 74 0.26 3.98 -4.18
CA LEU A 74 -1.15 3.55 -4.24
C LEU A 74 -2.11 4.53 -3.55
N GLY A 75 -1.61 5.65 -3.03
CA GLY A 75 -2.44 6.68 -2.42
C GLY A 75 -3.11 6.25 -1.13
N ILE A 76 -2.49 5.34 -0.38
CA ILE A 76 -2.97 4.95 0.96
C ILE A 76 -2.70 6.12 1.90
N ARG A 77 -3.75 6.89 2.17
CA ARG A 77 -3.66 8.10 2.98
C ARG A 77 -3.88 7.84 4.46
N TYR A 78 -4.77 6.90 4.79
CA TYR A 78 -5.04 6.54 6.18
C TYR A 78 -4.92 5.03 6.35
N LEU A 79 -4.32 4.65 7.48
CA LEU A 79 -4.22 3.28 7.94
C LEU A 79 -4.92 3.15 9.28
N PHE A 80 -5.78 2.17 9.41
CA PHE A 80 -6.45 1.82 10.65
C PHE A 80 -5.77 0.62 11.27
N ARG A 81 -5.32 0.76 12.52
CA ARG A 81 -4.66 -0.28 13.28
C ARG A 81 -5.50 -0.65 14.50
N ARG A 82 -5.80 -1.90 14.65
CA ARG A 82 -6.36 -2.40 15.92
C ARG A 82 -5.28 -2.34 17.00
N GLN A 83 -5.69 -2.14 18.25
CA GLN A 83 -4.75 -2.20 19.36
C GLN A 83 -4.05 -3.57 19.36
N ASP A 84 -2.80 -3.62 19.82
CA ASP A 84 -1.93 -4.80 19.87
C ASP A 84 -1.36 -5.29 18.53
N GLU A 85 -1.61 -4.60 17.43
CA GLU A 85 -0.98 -4.90 16.15
C GLU A 85 0.31 -4.09 15.95
N HIS A 86 1.34 -4.72 15.39
CA HIS A 86 2.59 -4.04 15.05
C HIS A 86 2.48 -3.30 13.72
N MET A 87 3.11 -2.12 13.62
CA MET A 87 3.28 -1.41 12.36
C MET A 87 4.68 -1.64 11.80
N SER A 88 4.77 -1.92 10.51
CA SER A 88 6.03 -2.21 9.83
C SER A 88 6.82 -0.95 9.41
N TYR A 89 6.22 0.23 9.46
CA TYR A 89 6.87 1.50 9.10
C TYR A 89 6.13 2.70 9.73
N ASP A 90 6.80 3.84 9.79
CA ASP A 90 6.29 5.04 10.44
C ASP A 90 5.20 5.74 9.61
N MET A 91 4.11 6.05 10.28
CA MET A 91 3.06 6.96 9.84
C MET A 91 2.71 7.92 10.97
N ASP A 92 2.13 9.06 10.62
CA ASP A 92 1.74 10.07 11.60
C ASP A 92 0.48 9.60 12.35
N TYR A 93 0.58 9.42 13.68
CA TYR A 93 -0.59 9.12 14.50
C TYR A 93 -1.55 10.31 14.50
N VAL A 94 -2.83 10.03 14.30
CA VAL A 94 -3.89 11.07 14.23
C VAL A 94 -4.79 10.99 15.46
N ASP A 95 -5.38 9.83 15.74
CA ASP A 95 -6.38 9.66 16.79
C ASP A 95 -6.60 8.17 17.10
N THR A 96 -7.28 7.91 18.22
CA THR A 96 -7.85 6.59 18.54
C THR A 96 -9.36 6.71 18.67
N VAL A 97 -10.09 5.97 17.85
CA VAL A 97 -11.56 5.98 17.84
C VAL A 97 -12.07 4.55 18.04
N ASP A 98 -12.84 4.34 19.11
CA ASP A 98 -13.42 3.04 19.45
C ASP A 98 -12.39 1.89 19.53
N GLY A 99 -11.19 2.17 20.05
CA GLY A 99 -10.11 1.19 20.18
C GLY A 99 -9.37 0.88 18.88
N VAL A 100 -9.58 1.71 17.84
CA VAL A 100 -8.84 1.65 16.57
C VAL A 100 -7.99 2.88 16.43
N ASP A 101 -6.69 2.70 16.29
CA ASP A 101 -5.75 3.79 16.03
C ASP A 101 -5.81 4.18 14.55
N VAL A 102 -5.80 5.47 14.32
CA VAL A 102 -5.82 6.08 12.99
C VAL A 102 -4.45 6.71 12.72
N TYR A 103 -3.84 6.31 11.62
CA TYR A 103 -2.57 6.86 11.15
C TYR A 103 -2.76 7.52 9.80
N GLN A 104 -2.00 8.59 9.55
CA GLN A 104 -1.96 9.29 8.29
C GLN A 104 -0.62 9.12 7.60
N ASN A 105 -0.65 8.79 6.32
CA ASN A 105 0.51 8.85 5.44
C ASN A 105 0.57 10.24 4.79
N SER A 106 1.41 11.11 5.31
CA SER A 106 1.63 12.45 4.77
C SER A 106 2.28 12.44 3.37
N ARG A 107 2.87 11.32 2.97
CA ARG A 107 3.53 11.09 1.68
C ARG A 107 2.62 10.45 0.62
N ALA A 108 1.36 10.15 0.96
CA ALA A 108 0.42 9.53 0.01
C ALA A 108 0.23 10.41 -1.23
N LEU A 109 0.51 9.86 -2.40
CA LEU A 109 0.28 10.51 -3.68
C LEU A 109 -1.22 10.56 -4.01
N LYS A 110 -1.59 11.42 -4.92
CA LYS A 110 -2.94 11.40 -5.51
C LYS A 110 -3.11 10.15 -6.35
N LEU A 111 -4.35 9.70 -6.58
CA LEU A 111 -4.63 8.50 -7.39
C LEU A 111 -4.13 8.61 -8.85
N GLY A 112 -3.90 9.83 -9.34
CA GLY A 112 -3.26 10.09 -10.62
C GLY A 112 -2.06 11.01 -10.42
N PHE A 113 -0.89 10.60 -10.89
CA PHE A 113 0.35 11.36 -10.84
C PHE A 113 1.21 11.06 -12.08
N MET A 114 2.18 11.93 -12.36
CA MET A 114 3.07 11.77 -13.50
C MET A 114 4.34 11.02 -13.07
N VAL A 115 4.82 10.16 -13.96
CA VAL A 115 6.06 9.39 -13.80
C VAL A 115 6.88 9.48 -15.08
N ASN A 116 8.15 9.08 -15.03
CA ASN A 116 9.00 8.95 -16.22
C ASN A 116 8.47 7.85 -17.15
N ASN A 117 8.62 8.05 -18.44
CA ASN A 117 8.16 7.09 -19.45
C ASN A 117 8.86 5.72 -19.35
N GLU A 118 10.01 5.65 -18.71
CA GLU A 118 10.76 4.42 -18.47
C GLU A 118 10.02 3.43 -17.57
N LEU A 119 9.03 3.90 -16.78
CA LEU A 119 8.21 3.03 -15.93
C LEU A 119 7.43 1.97 -16.73
N LYS A 120 7.12 2.22 -18.01
CA LYS A 120 6.48 1.22 -18.88
C LYS A 120 7.29 -0.06 -19.05
N ASP A 121 8.61 0.02 -18.84
CA ASP A 121 9.55 -1.09 -18.97
C ASP A 121 9.88 -1.75 -17.60
N TRP A 122 9.12 -1.38 -16.56
CA TRP A 122 9.24 -2.03 -15.25
C TRP A 122 8.58 -3.41 -15.28
N THR A 123 9.30 -4.38 -14.73
CA THR A 123 8.78 -5.73 -14.50
C THR A 123 8.98 -6.08 -13.02
N SER A 124 8.00 -6.72 -12.41
CA SER A 124 8.15 -7.22 -11.06
C SER A 124 9.17 -8.35 -11.02
N ASP A 125 10.14 -8.29 -10.10
CA ASP A 125 11.04 -9.40 -9.82
C ASP A 125 10.51 -10.18 -8.62
N ALA A 126 10.06 -11.40 -8.87
CA ALA A 126 9.53 -12.27 -7.83
C ALA A 126 10.63 -12.86 -6.91
N SER A 127 11.90 -12.77 -7.31
CA SER A 127 13.02 -13.32 -6.53
C SER A 127 13.52 -12.36 -5.45
N ASN A 128 13.42 -11.05 -5.67
CA ASN A 128 13.84 -10.02 -4.73
C ASN A 128 12.92 -8.80 -4.78
N MET A 129 12.05 -8.70 -3.78
CA MET A 129 11.09 -7.60 -3.65
C MET A 129 11.75 -6.22 -3.52
N PHE A 130 12.86 -6.12 -2.79
CA PHE A 130 13.54 -4.82 -2.60
C PHE A 130 14.18 -4.32 -3.90
N ASP A 131 14.73 -5.21 -4.71
CA ASP A 131 15.27 -4.86 -6.03
C ASP A 131 14.14 -4.46 -6.98
N SER A 132 13.00 -5.15 -6.92
CA SER A 132 11.81 -4.79 -7.70
C SER A 132 11.31 -3.38 -7.35
N ILE A 133 11.23 -3.04 -6.06
CA ILE A 133 10.79 -1.72 -5.61
C ILE A 133 11.83 -0.65 -5.97
N ASN A 134 13.12 -0.91 -5.78
CA ASN A 134 14.19 0.01 -6.19
C ASN A 134 14.12 0.31 -7.69
N ASN A 135 13.95 -0.72 -8.52
CA ASN A 135 13.79 -0.56 -9.97
C ASN A 135 12.52 0.21 -10.33
N PHE A 136 11.41 -0.02 -9.61
CA PHE A 136 10.19 0.77 -9.77
C PHE A 136 10.44 2.25 -9.52
N VAL A 137 11.07 2.59 -8.40
CA VAL A 137 11.35 3.99 -8.05
C VAL A 137 12.32 4.62 -9.05
N GLU A 138 13.39 3.93 -9.42
CA GLU A 138 14.35 4.41 -10.38
C GLU A 138 13.69 4.71 -11.74
N LYS A 139 12.93 3.77 -12.28
CA LYS A 139 12.21 3.96 -13.54
C LYS A 139 11.14 5.03 -13.48
N SER A 140 10.49 5.21 -12.34
CA SER A 140 9.42 6.21 -12.18
C SER A 140 9.94 7.63 -11.95
N THR A 141 11.10 7.79 -11.31
CA THR A 141 11.61 9.10 -10.83
C THR A 141 13.03 9.45 -11.28
N GLY A 142 13.83 8.46 -11.70
CA GLY A 142 15.26 8.59 -11.93
C GLY A 142 16.12 8.49 -10.67
N VAL A 143 15.53 8.20 -9.50
CA VAL A 143 16.26 8.08 -8.22
C VAL A 143 16.52 6.61 -7.94
N ALA A 144 17.81 6.22 -7.88
CA ALA A 144 18.22 4.86 -7.57
C ALA A 144 18.48 4.66 -6.06
N GLY A 145 18.43 3.39 -5.61
CA GLY A 145 18.87 2.99 -4.27
C GLY A 145 17.97 3.47 -3.14
N THR A 146 16.67 3.44 -3.31
CA THR A 146 15.68 3.82 -2.29
C THR A 146 15.76 2.94 -1.04
N PHE A 147 15.98 1.64 -1.23
CA PHE A 147 16.22 0.68 -0.15
C PHE A 147 17.62 0.08 -0.29
N SER A 148 18.30 -0.06 0.84
CA SER A 148 19.59 -0.76 0.92
C SER A 148 19.53 -1.85 1.97
N GLN A 149 20.19 -2.97 1.68
CA GLN A 149 20.31 -4.05 2.64
C GLN A 149 21.27 -3.65 3.75
N ILE A 150 20.83 -3.78 5.00
CA ILE A 150 21.67 -3.61 6.18
C ILE A 150 22.11 -5.01 6.60
N TYR A 151 23.44 -5.21 6.65
CA TYR A 151 24.01 -6.42 7.20
C TYR A 151 24.27 -6.18 8.70
N PRO A 152 23.84 -7.11 9.57
CA PRO A 152 24.09 -7.02 11.01
C PRO A 152 25.57 -7.16 11.36
#